data_3b5af4d81ec3a5055412370e274c5df0
#
_entry.id   3b5af4d81ec3a5055412370e274c5df0
#
_cell.length_a   1.000
_cell.length_b   1.000
_cell.length_c   1.000
_cell.angle_alpha   90.00
_cell.angle_beta   90.00
_cell.angle_gamma   90.00
#
_symmetry.space_group_name_H-M   'P 1'
#
loop_
_entity.id
_entity.type
_entity.pdbx_description
1 polymer ?
#
loop_
_entity_poly.entity_id
_entity_poly.type
_entity_poly.pdbx_seq_one_letter_code
_entity_poly.pdbx_strand_id
1 'polypeptide(L)'
;PVSNEKLEANEQVLIHLGPEKGMVHLVLPDGIEKATYTLHSAQGKVSENGEITDRQATLHFLKLTSGVYFLTVHYGEEHYTQKIIF
;
A
#
# COMPACT_ATOMS: atom_id res chain seq x y z
N PRO A 1 -24.84 6.57 11.64
CA PRO A 1 -23.73 5.73 12.07
C PRO A 1 -23.24 4.80 11.01
N VAL A 2 -24.14 4.11 10.39
CA VAL A 2 -23.67 3.22 9.33
C VAL A 2 -23.03 3.99 8.20
N SER A 3 -23.35 5.23 8.06
CA SER A 3 -22.78 6.03 7.00
C SER A 3 -21.28 6.20 7.17
N ASN A 4 -20.78 6.00 8.36
CA ASN A 4 -19.35 6.15 8.59
C ASN A 4 -18.55 5.12 7.82
N GLU A 5 -19.14 3.97 7.62
CA GLU A 5 -18.42 2.94 6.90
C GLU A 5 -18.15 3.32 5.47
N LYS A 6 -19.10 4.03 4.87
CA LYS A 6 -18.90 4.46 3.51
C LYS A 6 -17.80 5.50 3.41
N LEU A 7 -17.76 6.39 4.38
CA LEU A 7 -16.73 7.42 4.37
C LEU A 7 -15.36 6.79 4.51
N GLU A 8 -15.27 5.77 5.35
CA GLU A 8 -13.99 5.11 5.52
C GLU A 8 -13.54 4.44 4.25
N ALA A 9 -14.47 3.84 3.53
CA ALA A 9 -14.11 3.19 2.28
C ALA A 9 -13.58 4.19 1.28
N ASN A 10 -14.16 5.39 1.25
CA ASN A 10 -13.72 6.40 0.31
C ASN A 10 -12.38 7.01 0.68
N GLU A 11 -11.94 6.79 1.91
CA GLU A 11 -10.70 7.38 2.37
C GLU A 11 -9.59 6.36 2.48
N GLN A 12 -9.81 5.17 1.99
CA GLN A 12 -8.78 4.14 2.04
C GLN A 12 -7.85 4.23 0.86
N VAL A 13 -6.64 3.71 1.09
CA VAL A 13 -5.69 3.53 0.02
C VAL A 13 -6.17 2.39 -0.86
N LEU A 14 -6.11 2.59 -2.17
CA LEU A 14 -6.44 1.53 -3.11
C LEU A 14 -5.15 0.90 -3.60
N ILE A 15 -5.08 -0.42 -3.52
CA ILE A 15 -3.88 -1.16 -3.88
C ILE A 15 -4.27 -2.26 -4.85
N HIS A 16 -3.63 -2.28 -6.01
CA HIS A 16 -3.86 -3.29 -7.03
C HIS A 16 -2.54 -3.86 -7.48
N LEU A 17 -2.51 -5.16 -7.72
CA LEU A 17 -1.34 -5.77 -8.31
C LEU A 17 -1.33 -5.47 -9.81
N GLY A 18 -0.16 -5.15 -10.31
CA GLY A 18 0.00 -4.90 -11.73
C GLY A 18 0.16 -6.19 -12.51
N PRO A 19 0.30 -6.06 -13.84
CA PRO A 19 0.40 -7.24 -14.70
C PRO A 19 1.72 -7.99 -14.55
N GLU A 20 2.76 -7.33 -14.05
CA GLU A 20 4.05 -7.95 -13.88
C GLU A 20 4.27 -8.33 -12.44
N LYS A 21 5.04 -9.37 -12.22
CA LYS A 21 5.36 -9.79 -10.87
C LYS A 21 6.09 -8.69 -10.13
N GLY A 22 5.65 -8.42 -8.91
CA GLY A 22 6.27 -7.39 -8.08
C GLY A 22 5.78 -5.99 -8.36
N MET A 23 4.85 -5.82 -9.29
CA MET A 23 4.31 -4.49 -9.60
C MET A 23 3.06 -4.25 -8.79
N VAL A 24 3.00 -3.08 -8.15
CA VAL A 24 1.86 -2.70 -7.32
C VAL A 24 1.46 -1.28 -7.69
N HIS A 25 0.18 -1.10 -8.02
CA HIS A 25 -0.39 0.22 -8.28
C HIS A 25 -1.12 0.67 -7.03
N LEU A 26 -0.94 1.93 -6.69
CA LEU A 26 -1.43 2.44 -5.43
C LEU A 26 -2.03 3.83 -5.64
N VAL A 27 -3.20 4.06 -5.03
CA VAL A 27 -3.86 5.36 -5.09
C VAL A 27 -4.14 5.79 -3.66
N LEU A 28 -3.66 6.99 -3.31
CA LEU A 28 -3.88 7.54 -1.98
C LEU A 28 -5.28 8.13 -1.87
N PRO A 29 -5.80 8.27 -0.65
CA PRO A 29 -7.12 8.90 -0.47
C PRO A 29 -7.11 10.34 -0.94
N ASP A 30 -8.31 10.87 -1.21
CA ASP A 30 -8.44 12.26 -1.60
C ASP A 30 -7.81 13.17 -0.56
N GLY A 31 -7.08 14.16 -1.04
CA GLY A 31 -6.44 15.13 -0.15
C GLY A 31 -5.10 14.70 0.39
N ILE A 32 -4.70 13.48 0.14
CA ILE A 32 -3.41 12.97 0.59
C ILE A 32 -2.49 12.87 -0.62
N GLU A 33 -1.38 13.59 -0.57
CA GLU A 33 -0.44 13.60 -1.69
C GLU A 33 0.92 13.05 -1.33
N LYS A 34 1.13 12.74 -0.06
CA LYS A 34 2.40 12.19 0.41
C LYS A 34 2.14 11.08 1.39
N ALA A 35 2.93 10.06 1.30
CA ALA A 35 2.83 8.93 2.21
C ALA A 35 4.15 8.20 2.22
N THR A 36 4.31 7.28 3.16
CA THR A 36 5.44 6.36 3.13
C THR A 36 4.87 4.96 3.09
N TYR A 37 5.69 4.03 2.63
CA TYR A 37 5.25 2.64 2.61
C TYR A 37 6.34 1.74 3.15
N THR A 38 5.91 0.61 3.68
CA THR A 38 6.81 -0.42 4.18
C THR A 38 6.24 -1.76 3.75
N LEU A 39 7.09 -2.59 3.15
CA LEU A 39 6.70 -3.93 2.75
C LEU A 39 7.37 -4.92 3.68
N HIS A 40 6.57 -5.73 4.37
CA HIS A 40 7.05 -6.73 5.31
C HIS A 40 6.81 -8.12 4.75
N SER A 41 7.72 -9.03 5.06
CA SER A 41 7.48 -10.44 4.79
C SER A 41 6.50 -10.99 5.81
N ALA A 42 6.08 -12.23 5.60
CA ALA A 42 5.17 -12.90 6.52
C ALA A 42 5.79 -13.07 7.91
N GLN A 43 7.13 -13.05 7.99
CA GLN A 43 7.82 -13.15 9.26
C GLN A 43 8.02 -11.80 9.93
N GLY A 44 7.51 -10.72 9.32
CA GLY A 44 7.64 -9.40 9.90
C GLY A 44 8.91 -8.65 9.53
N LYS A 45 9.74 -9.22 8.67
CA LYS A 45 10.98 -8.58 8.26
C LYS A 45 10.67 -7.54 7.18
N VAL A 46 11.25 -6.34 7.34
CA VAL A 46 11.08 -5.29 6.34
C VAL A 46 11.87 -5.65 5.10
N SER A 47 11.17 -5.73 3.97
CA SER A 47 11.80 -6.05 2.70
C SER A 47 12.10 -4.80 1.91
N GLU A 48 11.20 -3.83 1.90
CA GLU A 48 11.36 -2.59 1.17
C GLU A 48 10.63 -1.49 1.90
N ASN A 49 11.07 -0.25 1.71
CA ASN A 49 10.33 0.90 2.18
C ASN A 49 10.67 2.09 1.30
N GLY A 50 9.85 3.13 1.38
CA GLY A 50 10.08 4.30 0.57
C GLY A 50 9.00 5.33 0.77
N GLU A 51 9.02 6.33 -0.11
CA GLU A 51 8.08 7.44 -0.04
C GLU A 51 7.21 7.46 -1.27
N ILE A 52 5.98 7.93 -1.08
CA ILE A 52 5.02 8.14 -2.16
C ILE A 52 4.78 9.63 -2.20
N THR A 53 5.10 10.26 -3.34
CA THR A 53 4.99 11.71 -3.44
C THR A 53 3.89 12.16 -4.38
N ASP A 54 3.18 11.22 -4.98
CA ASP A 54 2.04 11.51 -5.84
C ASP A 54 0.85 10.72 -5.37
N ARG A 55 -0.32 11.21 -5.66
CA ARG A 55 -1.53 10.52 -5.24
C ARG A 55 -1.64 9.14 -5.87
N GLN A 56 -1.12 8.97 -7.07
CA GLN A 56 -1.07 7.67 -7.73
C GLN A 56 0.37 7.26 -7.90
N ALA A 57 0.68 6.04 -7.58
CA ALA A 57 2.05 5.56 -7.65
C ALA A 57 2.07 4.12 -8.15
N THR A 58 3.18 3.77 -8.78
CA THR A 58 3.43 2.40 -9.19
C THR A 58 4.74 1.98 -8.56
N LEU A 59 4.69 0.92 -7.78
CA LEU A 59 5.86 0.41 -7.08
C LEU A 59 6.31 -0.88 -7.77
N HIS A 60 7.62 -1.04 -7.88
CA HIS A 60 8.20 -2.26 -8.43
C HIS A 60 9.10 -2.88 -7.38
N PHE A 61 8.75 -4.06 -6.93
CA PHE A 61 9.54 -4.80 -5.96
C PHE A 61 10.27 -5.91 -6.71
N LEU A 62 11.43 -5.59 -7.24
CA LEU A 62 12.10 -6.44 -8.24
C LEU A 62 12.86 -7.61 -7.65
N LYS A 63 13.19 -7.54 -6.36
CA LYS A 63 14.08 -8.54 -5.78
C LYS A 63 13.40 -9.45 -4.78
N LEU A 64 12.09 -9.53 -4.85
CA LEU A 64 11.35 -10.34 -3.89
C LEU A 64 11.16 -11.74 -4.39
N THR A 65 11.24 -12.70 -3.47
CA THR A 65 10.84 -14.06 -3.78
C THR A 65 9.33 -14.17 -3.71
N SER A 66 8.80 -15.23 -4.30
CA SER A 66 7.37 -15.49 -4.21
C SER A 66 6.99 -15.75 -2.75
N GLY A 67 5.81 -15.28 -2.36
CA GLY A 67 5.35 -15.48 -1.00
C GLY A 67 4.35 -14.44 -0.58
N VAL A 68 4.08 -14.43 0.71
CA VAL A 68 3.09 -13.53 1.32
C VAL A 68 3.81 -12.34 1.91
N TYR A 69 3.31 -11.15 1.61
CA TYR A 69 3.86 -9.90 2.11
C TYR A 69 2.72 -9.01 2.60
N PHE A 70 3.07 -8.03 3.41
CA PHE A 70 2.12 -7.04 3.89
C PHE A 70 2.66 -5.67 3.55
N LEU A 71 1.88 -4.92 2.80
CA LEU A 71 2.25 -3.56 2.42
C LEU A 71 1.49 -2.61 3.32
N THR A 72 2.21 -1.78 4.05
CA THR A 72 1.63 -0.79 4.93
C THR A 72 1.93 0.58 4.38
N VAL A 73 0.90 1.39 4.23
CA VAL A 73 1.02 2.76 3.76
C VAL A 73 0.65 3.68 4.91
N HIS A 74 1.57 4.60 5.23
CA HIS A 74 1.37 5.57 6.31
C HIS A 74 1.13 6.94 5.71
N TYR A 75 0.06 7.59 6.13
CA TYR A 75 -0.25 8.93 5.65
C TYR A 75 -0.88 9.72 6.79
N GLY A 76 -0.27 10.87 7.11
CA GLY A 76 -0.70 11.62 8.27
C GLY A 76 -0.54 10.78 9.52
N GLU A 77 -1.62 10.66 10.27
CA GLU A 77 -1.63 9.81 11.46
C GLU A 77 -2.33 8.49 11.20
N GLU A 78 -2.60 8.19 9.95
CA GLU A 78 -3.31 6.98 9.58
C GLU A 78 -2.38 5.99 8.92
N HIS A 79 -2.83 4.77 8.83
CA HIS A 79 -2.09 3.76 8.08
C HIS A 79 -3.07 2.71 7.57
N TYR A 80 -2.65 2.03 6.52
CA TYR A 80 -3.45 0.98 5.91
C TYR A 80 -2.50 -0.16 5.51
N THR A 81 -2.87 -1.37 5.88
CA THR A 81 -2.05 -2.53 5.58
C THR A 81 -2.86 -3.50 4.72
N GLN A 82 -2.23 -3.99 3.68
CA GLN A 82 -2.86 -4.95 2.80
C GLN A 82 -1.94 -6.13 2.56
N LYS A 83 -2.51 -7.33 2.64
CA LYS A 83 -1.79 -8.55 2.33
C LYS A 83 -1.64 -8.68 0.82
N ILE A 84 -0.45 -9.02 0.38
CA ILE A 84 -0.13 -9.19 -1.03
C ILE A 84 0.56 -10.54 -1.20
N ILE A 85 0.16 -11.25 -2.23
CA ILE A 85 0.77 -12.54 -2.55
C ILE A 85 1.44 -12.41 -3.91
N PHE A 86 2.72 -12.61 -3.93
CA PHE A 86 3.49 -12.57 -5.17
C PHE A 86 3.82 -13.95 -5.69
#